data_252c2027c8c74f6ae1b9f25d85c2154a
#
_entry.id   252c2027c8c74f6ae1b9f25d85c2154a
#
_cell.length_a   1.000
_cell.length_b   1.000
_cell.length_c   1.000
_cell.angle_alpha   90.00
_cell.angle_beta   90.00
_cell.angle_gamma   90.00
#
_symmetry.space_group_name_H-M   'P 1'
#
loop_
_entity.id
_entity.type
_entity.pdbx_description
1 polymer ?
#
loop_
_entity_poly.entity_id
_entity_poly.type
_entity_poly.pdbx_seq_one_letter_code
_entity_poly.pdbx_strand_id
1 'polypeptide(L)'
;MPSRRTGEQPRRHGKPTSSDVAAAAGVSRSAVSFAFNNPQRISTATRERILAAAQELGYTPNTLARMLQSGATQSLGVLLPQRLARILENPYYARFLMGVGQVCDQEGYTLLLTPPLQDSVLKAIPYAAVDGFIVCGLETDRGEVAELVRRDIPFVLIDSDRYENAPSVDVDDHGGAREVTRYLLELGHRRLAVVSMDPGPDRAVRGYRGPLARRMAGITEALAEAGLSLADIRLAEVPVTRTDGYRATRALMTGPQPPTAILALSDVLAYGAVDALQELGVDVPGEVSVTGFDDLAESAWFRPRLTTVRQPIVTKGRTAADFLISAIRGEDQHPHQSLGTSLIVRDSTAKPA
;
A
#
# COMPACT_ATOMS: atom_id res chain seq x y z
N MET A 1 11.80 41.14 -63.23
CA MET A 1 11.29 41.10 -61.87
C MET A 1 10.24 40.01 -61.76
N PRO A 2 10.51 38.83 -61.05
CA PRO A 2 9.48 37.81 -60.84
C PRO A 2 8.83 38.01 -59.47
N SER A 3 7.51 37.88 -59.46
CA SER A 3 6.59 38.00 -58.35
C SER A 3 6.87 36.96 -57.25
N ARG A 4 6.92 37.42 -55.98
CA ARG A 4 6.97 36.61 -54.80
C ARG A 4 5.61 35.89 -54.66
N ARG A 5 5.63 34.56 -54.78
CA ARG A 5 4.55 33.70 -54.29
C ARG A 5 4.68 33.61 -52.75
N THR A 6 3.71 34.16 -52.07
CA THR A 6 3.50 33.94 -50.62
C THR A 6 3.11 32.47 -50.40
N GLY A 7 4.03 31.71 -49.84
CA GLY A 7 3.73 30.35 -49.39
C GLY A 7 2.80 30.38 -48.18
N GLU A 8 1.56 29.97 -48.37
CA GLU A 8 0.68 29.60 -47.28
C GLU A 8 1.28 28.38 -46.59
N GLN A 9 1.76 28.55 -45.35
CA GLN A 9 2.08 27.45 -44.49
C GLN A 9 0.78 26.67 -44.20
N PRO A 10 0.76 25.31 -44.30
CA PRO A 10 -0.41 24.51 -43.95
C PRO A 10 -0.74 24.76 -42.50
N ARG A 11 -1.97 25.23 -42.22
CA ARG A 11 -2.53 25.33 -40.89
C ARG A 11 -2.42 23.95 -40.23
N ARG A 12 -1.65 23.82 -39.17
CA ARG A 12 -1.68 22.65 -38.29
C ARG A 12 -3.14 22.44 -37.91
N HIS A 13 -3.75 21.36 -38.40
CA HIS A 13 -5.08 20.93 -37.94
C HIS A 13 -4.98 20.72 -36.41
N GLY A 14 -5.50 21.66 -35.64
CA GLY A 14 -5.64 21.53 -34.19
C GLY A 14 -6.52 20.32 -33.91
N LYS A 15 -6.25 19.63 -32.78
CA LYS A 15 -7.12 18.54 -32.34
C LYS A 15 -8.58 19.03 -32.30
N PRO A 16 -9.55 18.21 -32.77
CA PRO A 16 -10.95 18.59 -32.76
C PRO A 16 -11.41 18.95 -31.33
N THR A 17 -12.27 19.96 -31.25
CA THR A 17 -12.76 20.53 -30.00
C THR A 17 -14.22 20.14 -29.74
N SER A 18 -14.72 20.34 -28.53
CA SER A 18 -16.15 20.18 -28.24
C SER A 18 -17.05 21.12 -29.06
N SER A 19 -16.50 22.25 -29.56
CA SER A 19 -17.21 23.15 -30.45
C SER A 19 -17.39 22.55 -31.84
N ASP A 20 -16.39 21.83 -32.34
CA ASP A 20 -16.47 21.18 -33.66
C ASP A 20 -17.49 20.04 -33.63
N VAL A 21 -17.52 19.25 -32.52
CA VAL A 21 -18.55 18.22 -32.31
C VAL A 21 -19.94 18.83 -32.20
N ALA A 22 -20.08 19.96 -31.48
CA ALA A 22 -21.36 20.65 -31.35
C ALA A 22 -21.90 21.12 -32.70
N ALA A 23 -21.03 21.70 -33.54
CA ALA A 23 -21.37 22.15 -34.91
C ALA A 23 -21.76 20.94 -35.78
N ALA A 24 -20.99 19.85 -35.79
CA ALA A 24 -21.25 18.66 -36.60
C ALA A 24 -22.55 17.94 -36.15
N ALA A 25 -22.83 17.87 -34.86
CA ALA A 25 -24.05 17.26 -34.33
C ALA A 25 -25.28 18.19 -34.31
N GLY A 26 -25.14 19.45 -34.66
CA GLY A 26 -26.24 20.43 -34.61
C GLY A 26 -26.81 20.67 -33.22
N VAL A 27 -25.93 20.77 -32.20
CA VAL A 27 -26.31 20.93 -30.80
C VAL A 27 -25.46 21.99 -30.09
N SER A 28 -25.80 22.36 -28.86
CA SER A 28 -24.98 23.24 -28.04
C SER A 28 -23.73 22.52 -27.47
N ARG A 29 -22.68 23.27 -27.12
CA ARG A 29 -21.52 22.76 -26.41
C ARG A 29 -21.90 22.10 -25.07
N SER A 30 -22.93 22.63 -24.39
CA SER A 30 -23.44 22.04 -23.17
C SER A 30 -24.05 20.64 -23.40
N ALA A 31 -24.75 20.44 -24.54
CA ALA A 31 -25.29 19.14 -24.90
C ALA A 31 -24.15 18.12 -25.20
N VAL A 32 -23.07 18.56 -25.84
CA VAL A 32 -21.87 17.71 -26.02
C VAL A 32 -21.28 17.34 -24.67
N SER A 33 -21.15 18.26 -23.72
CA SER A 33 -20.69 17.97 -22.35
C SER A 33 -21.61 16.96 -21.65
N PHE A 34 -22.94 17.13 -21.77
CA PHE A 34 -23.89 16.18 -21.19
C PHE A 34 -23.82 14.79 -21.81
N ALA A 35 -23.56 14.66 -23.12
CA ALA A 35 -23.45 13.39 -23.79
C ALA A 35 -22.37 12.50 -23.20
N PHE A 36 -21.26 13.10 -22.75
CA PHE A 36 -20.12 12.39 -22.17
C PHE A 36 -20.17 12.28 -20.62
N ASN A 37 -20.68 13.32 -19.93
CA ASN A 37 -20.54 13.40 -18.46
C ASN A 37 -21.87 13.15 -17.71
N ASN A 38 -23.04 13.47 -18.34
CA ASN A 38 -24.37 13.37 -17.72
C ASN A 38 -25.41 12.92 -18.75
N PRO A 39 -25.31 11.70 -19.28
CA PRO A 39 -26.15 11.25 -20.39
C PRO A 39 -27.65 11.28 -20.09
N GLN A 40 -28.02 11.23 -18.81
CA GLN A 40 -29.40 11.34 -18.34
C GLN A 40 -30.07 12.71 -18.63
N ARG A 41 -29.28 13.76 -18.93
CA ARG A 41 -29.79 15.12 -19.19
C ARG A 41 -30.14 15.39 -20.65
N ILE A 42 -29.95 14.41 -21.55
CA ILE A 42 -30.28 14.52 -22.96
C ILE A 42 -30.99 13.25 -23.43
N SER A 43 -31.74 13.35 -24.55
CA SER A 43 -32.39 12.17 -25.13
C SER A 43 -31.36 11.21 -25.71
N THR A 44 -31.67 9.91 -25.73
CA THR A 44 -30.86 8.85 -26.33
C THR A 44 -30.46 9.18 -27.76
N ALA A 45 -31.44 9.63 -28.59
CA ALA A 45 -31.21 10.01 -29.98
C ALA A 45 -30.20 11.18 -30.12
N THR A 46 -30.28 12.18 -29.23
CA THR A 46 -29.31 13.29 -29.20
C THR A 46 -27.92 12.83 -28.81
N ARG A 47 -27.82 11.93 -27.80
CA ARG A 47 -26.57 11.35 -27.36
C ARG A 47 -25.88 10.56 -28.46
N GLU A 48 -26.61 9.68 -29.16
CA GLU A 48 -26.09 8.86 -30.25
C GLU A 48 -25.54 9.77 -31.39
N ARG A 49 -26.24 10.81 -31.77
CA ARG A 49 -25.82 11.77 -32.78
C ARG A 49 -24.53 12.49 -32.40
N ILE A 50 -24.39 12.88 -31.10
CA ILE A 50 -23.16 13.51 -30.60
C ILE A 50 -21.99 12.53 -30.60
N LEU A 51 -22.21 11.29 -30.16
CA LEU A 51 -21.15 10.27 -30.12
C LEU A 51 -20.67 9.91 -31.54
N ALA A 52 -21.59 9.80 -32.53
CA ALA A 52 -21.26 9.55 -33.91
C ALA A 52 -20.39 10.71 -34.48
N ALA A 53 -20.82 11.96 -34.30
CA ALA A 53 -20.04 13.12 -34.72
C ALA A 53 -18.67 13.20 -34.04
N ALA A 54 -18.57 12.87 -32.78
CA ALA A 54 -17.30 12.80 -32.05
C ALA A 54 -16.36 11.73 -32.62
N GLN A 55 -16.90 10.57 -32.97
CA GLN A 55 -16.15 9.45 -33.56
C GLN A 55 -15.64 9.83 -34.96
N GLU A 56 -16.49 10.42 -35.82
CA GLU A 56 -16.12 10.87 -37.16
C GLU A 56 -15.00 11.92 -37.15
N LEU A 57 -15.05 12.84 -36.17
CA LEU A 57 -14.04 13.88 -36.01
C LEU A 57 -12.78 13.40 -35.29
N GLY A 58 -12.77 12.19 -34.72
CA GLY A 58 -11.68 11.73 -33.83
C GLY A 58 -11.57 12.55 -32.55
N TYR A 59 -12.70 13.10 -32.08
CA TYR A 59 -12.74 13.90 -30.85
C TYR A 59 -12.72 12.99 -29.61
N THR A 60 -11.79 13.29 -28.73
CA THR A 60 -11.74 12.72 -27.37
C THR A 60 -11.97 13.84 -26.36
N PRO A 61 -12.88 13.67 -25.38
CA PRO A 61 -13.07 14.68 -24.34
C PRO A 61 -11.74 15.04 -23.66
N ASN A 62 -11.51 16.33 -23.47
CA ASN A 62 -10.30 16.79 -22.78
C ASN A 62 -10.47 16.58 -21.27
N THR A 63 -9.80 15.59 -20.73
CA THR A 63 -9.84 15.23 -19.31
C THR A 63 -9.39 16.40 -18.41
N LEU A 64 -8.37 17.16 -18.82
CA LEU A 64 -7.91 18.34 -18.07
C LEU A 64 -8.97 19.43 -18.02
N ALA A 65 -9.67 19.71 -19.15
CA ALA A 65 -10.74 20.68 -19.17
C ALA A 65 -11.93 20.23 -18.30
N ARG A 66 -12.22 18.94 -18.25
CA ARG A 66 -13.23 18.36 -17.36
C ARG A 66 -12.84 18.53 -15.89
N MET A 67 -11.61 18.20 -15.52
CA MET A 67 -11.08 18.37 -14.15
C MET A 67 -11.17 19.82 -13.69
N LEU A 68 -10.79 20.78 -14.55
CA LEU A 68 -10.90 22.21 -14.25
C LEU A 68 -12.34 22.68 -14.08
N GLN A 69 -13.30 22.08 -14.77
CA GLN A 69 -14.70 22.45 -14.72
C GLN A 69 -15.43 21.79 -13.52
N SER A 70 -15.12 20.55 -13.21
CA SER A 70 -15.75 19.80 -12.10
C SER A 70 -15.06 20.03 -10.77
N GLY A 71 -13.82 20.49 -10.75
CA GLY A 71 -12.98 20.54 -9.55
C GLY A 71 -12.54 19.14 -9.04
N ALA A 72 -12.86 18.06 -9.81
CA ALA A 72 -12.56 16.69 -9.43
C ALA A 72 -11.73 15.99 -10.51
N THR A 73 -10.74 15.21 -10.09
CA THR A 73 -9.86 14.45 -10.98
C THR A 73 -10.37 13.06 -11.28
N GLN A 74 -11.27 12.53 -10.44
CA GLN A 74 -11.69 11.13 -10.39
C GLN A 74 -10.49 10.18 -10.27
N SER A 75 -9.52 10.56 -9.44
CA SER A 75 -8.32 9.78 -9.17
C SER A 75 -8.06 9.73 -7.68
N LEU A 76 -7.80 8.53 -7.15
CA LEU A 76 -7.30 8.34 -5.80
C LEU A 76 -5.77 8.23 -5.84
N GLY A 77 -5.09 8.88 -4.91
CA GLY A 77 -3.65 8.77 -4.73
C GLY A 77 -3.28 7.73 -3.67
N VAL A 78 -2.20 6.99 -3.88
CA VAL A 78 -1.57 6.22 -2.81
C VAL A 78 -0.18 6.80 -2.57
N LEU A 79 0.00 7.47 -1.43
CA LEU A 79 1.30 7.95 -0.96
C LEU A 79 2.09 6.77 -0.41
N LEU A 80 3.21 6.48 -1.04
CA LEU A 80 4.06 5.36 -0.72
C LEU A 80 5.28 5.81 0.09
N PRO A 81 5.70 5.05 1.13
CA PRO A 81 6.81 5.47 2.00
C PRO A 81 8.18 5.33 1.35
N GLN A 82 8.28 4.58 0.26
CA GLN A 82 9.53 4.22 -0.42
C GLN A 82 9.40 4.34 -1.94
N ARG A 83 10.55 4.28 -2.64
CA ARG A 83 10.60 4.25 -4.10
C ARG A 83 9.81 3.08 -4.67
N LEU A 84 9.13 3.28 -5.79
CA LEU A 84 8.22 2.29 -6.39
C LEU A 84 8.88 0.93 -6.63
N ALA A 85 10.13 0.89 -7.07
CA ALA A 85 10.86 -0.37 -7.28
C ALA A 85 10.92 -1.21 -6.00
N ARG A 86 11.20 -0.59 -4.84
CA ARG A 86 11.21 -1.26 -3.54
C ARG A 86 9.82 -1.75 -3.11
N ILE A 87 8.81 -0.94 -3.33
CA ILE A 87 7.41 -1.28 -3.01
C ILE A 87 6.97 -2.51 -3.79
N LEU A 88 7.31 -2.59 -5.08
CA LEU A 88 6.89 -3.70 -5.94
C LEU A 88 7.66 -5.02 -5.68
N GLU A 89 8.80 -4.99 -4.98
CA GLU A 89 9.49 -6.19 -4.52
C GLU A 89 8.74 -6.93 -3.40
N ASN A 90 7.84 -6.23 -2.68
CA ASN A 90 7.06 -6.82 -1.60
C ASN A 90 5.62 -7.12 -2.06
N PRO A 91 5.21 -8.40 -2.18
CA PRO A 91 3.87 -8.81 -2.61
C PRO A 91 2.74 -8.25 -1.75
N TYR A 92 3.02 -7.85 -0.51
CA TYR A 92 2.07 -7.18 0.37
C TYR A 92 1.40 -5.99 -0.32
N TYR A 93 2.19 -5.11 -0.96
CA TYR A 93 1.65 -3.93 -1.62
C TYR A 93 0.79 -4.26 -2.83
N ALA A 94 1.14 -5.29 -3.59
CA ALA A 94 0.32 -5.73 -4.72
C ALA A 94 -1.08 -6.19 -4.25
N ARG A 95 -1.16 -6.94 -3.14
CA ARG A 95 -2.42 -7.37 -2.53
C ARG A 95 -3.22 -6.20 -1.95
N PHE A 96 -2.54 -5.25 -1.33
CA PHE A 96 -3.16 -4.03 -0.83
C PHE A 96 -3.77 -3.22 -1.98
N LEU A 97 -3.00 -2.96 -3.04
CA LEU A 97 -3.45 -2.24 -4.23
C LEU A 97 -4.57 -2.96 -4.98
N MET A 98 -4.61 -4.30 -4.95
CA MET A 98 -5.74 -5.07 -5.47
C MET A 98 -7.04 -4.69 -4.75
N GLY A 99 -7.02 -4.56 -3.44
CA GLY A 99 -8.18 -4.13 -2.67
C GLY A 99 -8.62 -2.70 -3.02
N VAL A 100 -7.69 -1.78 -3.11
CA VAL A 100 -7.96 -0.39 -3.54
C VAL A 100 -8.52 -0.35 -4.95
N GLY A 101 -7.90 -1.09 -5.89
CA GLY A 101 -8.33 -1.15 -7.30
C GLY A 101 -9.75 -1.67 -7.47
N GLN A 102 -10.16 -2.67 -6.69
CA GLN A 102 -11.54 -3.19 -6.72
C GLN A 102 -12.59 -2.10 -6.40
N VAL A 103 -12.30 -1.22 -5.46
CA VAL A 103 -13.19 -0.09 -5.13
C VAL A 103 -13.11 0.97 -6.22
N CYS A 104 -11.92 1.28 -6.72
CA CYS A 104 -11.75 2.21 -7.84
C CYS A 104 -12.58 1.79 -9.07
N ASP A 105 -12.56 0.50 -9.43
CA ASP A 105 -13.34 -0.04 -10.55
C ASP A 105 -14.84 0.09 -10.32
N GLN A 106 -15.32 -0.14 -9.09
CA GLN A 106 -16.73 -0.03 -8.72
C GLN A 106 -17.23 1.41 -8.72
N GLU A 107 -16.42 2.34 -8.22
CA GLU A 107 -16.77 3.75 -8.01
C GLU A 107 -16.35 4.67 -9.17
N GLY A 108 -15.68 4.14 -10.19
CA GLY A 108 -15.26 4.89 -11.38
C GLY A 108 -14.07 5.82 -11.15
N TYR A 109 -13.19 5.48 -10.21
CA TYR A 109 -11.94 6.19 -9.96
C TYR A 109 -10.76 5.54 -10.70
N THR A 110 -9.77 6.36 -11.03
CA THR A 110 -8.43 5.87 -11.41
C THR A 110 -7.51 5.87 -10.19
N LEU A 111 -6.40 5.11 -10.24
CA LEU A 111 -5.44 5.01 -9.16
C LEU A 111 -4.09 5.61 -9.58
N LEU A 112 -3.57 6.55 -8.79
CA LEU A 112 -2.25 7.14 -8.95
C LEU A 112 -1.32 6.70 -7.83
N LEU A 113 -0.26 5.96 -8.15
CA LEU A 113 0.80 5.66 -7.20
C LEU A 113 1.75 6.84 -7.10
N THR A 114 1.94 7.35 -5.88
CA THR A 114 2.74 8.55 -5.61
C THR A 114 3.93 8.18 -4.71
N PRO A 115 5.05 7.70 -5.31
CA PRO A 115 6.28 7.44 -4.58
C PRO A 115 6.99 8.75 -4.23
N PRO A 116 8.00 8.73 -3.33
CA PRO A 116 8.82 9.90 -3.01
C PRO A 116 9.43 10.54 -4.27
N LEU A 117 9.31 11.86 -4.37
CA LEU A 117 9.98 12.67 -5.38
C LEU A 117 11.27 13.26 -4.79
N GLN A 118 12.43 12.98 -5.41
CA GLN A 118 13.73 13.38 -4.86
C GLN A 118 13.88 12.96 -3.38
N ASP A 119 13.55 11.70 -3.09
CA ASP A 119 13.59 11.08 -1.75
C ASP A 119 12.70 11.77 -0.69
N SER A 120 11.67 12.52 -1.11
CA SER A 120 10.71 13.17 -0.24
C SER A 120 9.28 12.91 -0.66
N VAL A 121 8.49 12.32 0.23
CA VAL A 121 7.04 12.13 0.02
C VAL A 121 6.34 13.49 0.00
N LEU A 122 6.75 14.39 0.89
CA LEU A 122 6.22 15.76 0.97
C LEU A 122 6.32 16.52 -0.37
N LYS A 123 7.44 16.34 -1.08
CA LYS A 123 7.62 16.95 -2.42
C LYS A 123 6.72 16.35 -3.49
N ALA A 124 6.26 15.11 -3.32
CA ALA A 124 5.42 14.44 -4.31
C ALA A 124 3.96 14.93 -4.27
N ILE A 125 3.44 15.32 -3.10
CA ILE A 125 2.05 15.73 -2.89
C ILE A 125 1.57 16.79 -3.90
N PRO A 126 2.28 17.91 -4.15
CA PRO A 126 1.82 18.96 -5.06
C PRO A 126 1.72 18.55 -6.54
N TYR A 127 2.39 17.45 -6.92
CA TYR A 127 2.42 16.99 -8.31
C TYR A 127 1.37 15.91 -8.61
N ALA A 128 0.69 15.40 -7.60
CA ALA A 128 -0.33 14.38 -7.76
C ALA A 128 -1.70 15.05 -8.00
N ALA A 129 -2.24 14.87 -9.22
CA ALA A 129 -3.60 15.31 -9.53
C ALA A 129 -4.60 14.25 -9.07
N VAL A 130 -5.01 14.31 -7.81
CA VAL A 130 -5.92 13.35 -7.16
C VAL A 130 -6.94 14.07 -6.30
N ASP A 131 -8.08 13.42 -6.03
CA ASP A 131 -9.14 13.96 -5.19
C ASP A 131 -8.88 13.70 -3.69
N GLY A 132 -7.98 12.76 -3.38
CA GLY A 132 -7.56 12.45 -2.02
C GLY A 132 -6.48 11.37 -2.00
N PHE A 133 -5.92 11.10 -0.80
CA PHE A 133 -4.81 10.17 -0.62
C PHE A 133 -5.07 9.06 0.38
N ILE A 134 -4.70 7.84 0.03
CA ILE A 134 -4.39 6.77 0.97
C ILE A 134 -2.91 6.91 1.34
N VAL A 135 -2.62 7.13 2.61
CA VAL A 135 -1.26 7.39 3.13
C VAL A 135 -0.76 6.13 3.81
N CYS A 136 0.24 5.46 3.21
CA CYS A 136 0.73 4.17 3.69
C CYS A 136 2.03 4.30 4.48
N GLY A 137 2.06 3.79 5.72
CA GLY A 137 3.29 3.58 6.49
C GLY A 137 4.12 4.83 6.72
N LEU A 138 3.50 6.01 6.81
CA LEU A 138 4.18 7.26 7.09
C LEU A 138 4.04 7.65 8.55
N GLU A 139 5.12 8.21 9.10
CA GLU A 139 5.09 8.84 10.41
C GLU A 139 4.34 10.17 10.31
N THR A 140 3.31 10.33 11.15
CA THR A 140 2.39 11.47 11.07
C THR A 140 3.03 12.82 11.47
N ASP A 141 4.21 12.79 12.08
CA ASP A 141 4.94 13.95 12.55
C ASP A 141 6.04 14.45 11.57
N ARG A 142 6.18 13.87 10.38
CA ARG A 142 7.17 14.27 9.37
C ARG A 142 6.72 15.38 8.41
N GLY A 143 5.50 15.89 8.59
CA GLY A 143 4.99 17.02 7.83
C GLY A 143 4.09 16.67 6.66
N GLU A 144 4.06 15.43 6.17
CA GLU A 144 3.19 15.00 5.06
C GLU A 144 1.71 15.14 5.43
N VAL A 145 1.32 14.67 6.61
CA VAL A 145 -0.06 14.81 7.10
C VAL A 145 -0.42 16.27 7.31
N ALA A 146 0.47 17.07 7.90
CA ALA A 146 0.27 18.50 8.07
C ALA A 146 0.07 19.22 6.72
N GLU A 147 0.81 18.81 5.69
CA GLU A 147 0.68 19.35 4.33
C GLU A 147 -0.68 19.01 3.70
N LEU A 148 -1.17 17.77 3.88
CA LEU A 148 -2.50 17.35 3.43
C LEU A 148 -3.60 18.16 4.11
N VAL A 149 -3.53 18.30 5.45
CA VAL A 149 -4.45 19.14 6.24
C VAL A 149 -4.41 20.60 5.78
N ARG A 150 -3.21 21.17 5.61
CA ARG A 150 -3.05 22.56 5.16
C ARG A 150 -3.68 22.82 3.79
N ARG A 151 -3.68 21.82 2.92
CA ARG A 151 -4.24 21.91 1.56
C ARG A 151 -5.71 21.52 1.48
N ASP A 152 -6.31 21.12 2.59
CA ASP A 152 -7.69 20.59 2.63
C ASP A 152 -7.89 19.39 1.66
N ILE A 153 -6.87 18.51 1.58
CA ILE A 153 -6.92 17.30 0.76
C ILE A 153 -7.42 16.15 1.62
N PRO A 154 -8.52 15.48 1.27
CA PRO A 154 -9.00 14.29 1.97
C PRO A 154 -7.93 13.19 2.00
N PHE A 155 -7.77 12.52 3.15
CA PHE A 155 -6.84 11.40 3.27
C PHE A 155 -7.27 10.38 4.31
N VAL A 156 -6.74 9.15 4.17
CA VAL A 156 -6.91 8.03 5.08
C VAL A 156 -5.54 7.45 5.41
N LEU A 157 -5.25 7.18 6.67
CA LEU A 157 -4.00 6.61 7.13
C LEU A 157 -4.05 5.08 7.13
N ILE A 158 -2.98 4.43 6.68
CA ILE A 158 -2.80 2.98 6.69
C ILE A 158 -1.44 2.65 7.28
N ASP A 159 -1.41 1.71 8.23
CA ASP A 159 -0.15 1.25 8.83
C ASP A 159 0.74 2.41 9.31
N SER A 160 0.11 3.45 9.83
CA SER A 160 0.73 4.68 10.32
C SER A 160 0.49 4.85 11.82
N ASP A 161 1.11 5.83 12.43
CA ASP A 161 0.69 6.30 13.75
C ASP A 161 -0.69 6.98 13.61
N ARG A 162 -1.47 6.95 14.68
CA ARG A 162 -2.75 7.66 14.70
C ARG A 162 -2.53 9.17 14.64
N TYR A 163 -3.40 9.83 13.90
CA TYR A 163 -3.47 11.28 13.85
C TYR A 163 -4.88 11.71 14.26
N GLU A 164 -4.97 12.71 15.13
CA GLU A 164 -6.24 13.17 15.70
C GLU A 164 -7.21 13.57 14.56
N ASN A 165 -8.42 13.00 14.61
CA ASN A 165 -9.49 13.22 13.64
C ASN A 165 -9.22 12.75 12.19
N ALA A 166 -8.15 12.01 11.91
CA ALA A 166 -7.95 11.42 10.60
C ALA A 166 -8.49 9.98 10.55
N PRO A 167 -9.27 9.61 9.53
CA PRO A 167 -9.68 8.24 9.34
C PRO A 167 -8.45 7.34 9.12
N SER A 168 -8.48 6.15 9.73
CA SER A 168 -7.37 5.20 9.60
C SER A 168 -7.84 3.75 9.59
N VAL A 169 -7.10 2.91 8.88
CA VAL A 169 -7.34 1.46 8.85
C VAL A 169 -6.04 0.74 9.18
N ASP A 170 -6.05 -0.02 10.25
CA ASP A 170 -4.94 -0.83 10.72
C ASP A 170 -5.36 -2.30 10.85
N VAL A 171 -4.42 -3.15 11.23
CA VAL A 171 -4.69 -4.52 11.69
C VAL A 171 -4.32 -4.65 13.17
N ASP A 172 -4.76 -5.73 13.80
CA ASP A 172 -4.31 -6.08 15.16
C ASP A 172 -2.88 -6.64 15.13
N ASP A 173 -1.92 -5.75 14.86
CA ASP A 173 -0.49 -6.07 14.84
C ASP A 173 0.00 -6.58 16.21
N HIS A 174 -0.51 -6.01 17.30
CA HIS A 174 -0.15 -6.37 18.66
C HIS A 174 -0.63 -7.79 18.98
N GLY A 175 -1.93 -8.06 18.79
CA GLY A 175 -2.51 -9.38 19.08
C GLY A 175 -1.89 -10.47 18.21
N GLY A 176 -1.71 -10.21 16.90
CA GLY A 176 -1.08 -11.19 16.01
C GLY A 176 0.36 -11.51 16.37
N ALA A 177 1.16 -10.51 16.71
CA ALA A 177 2.55 -10.71 17.12
C ALA A 177 2.65 -11.41 18.49
N ARG A 178 1.76 -11.07 19.43
CA ARG A 178 1.65 -11.76 20.71
C ARG A 178 1.27 -13.23 20.51
N GLU A 179 0.28 -13.51 19.69
CA GLU A 179 -0.22 -14.87 19.43
C GLU A 179 0.86 -15.78 18.84
N VAL A 180 1.57 -15.35 17.80
CA VAL A 180 2.64 -16.16 17.18
C VAL A 180 3.84 -16.35 18.12
N THR A 181 4.16 -15.35 18.96
CA THR A 181 5.23 -15.47 19.94
C THR A 181 4.85 -16.47 21.04
N ARG A 182 3.64 -16.37 21.59
CA ARG A 182 3.12 -17.35 22.55
C ARG A 182 3.14 -18.76 21.99
N TYR A 183 2.69 -18.95 20.76
CA TYR A 183 2.69 -20.24 20.08
C TYR A 183 4.10 -20.86 20.06
N LEU A 184 5.15 -20.11 19.71
CA LEU A 184 6.52 -20.62 19.76
C LEU A 184 6.98 -20.96 21.20
N LEU A 185 6.60 -20.16 22.17
CA LEU A 185 6.91 -20.40 23.59
C LEU A 185 6.18 -21.63 24.13
N GLU A 186 4.92 -21.86 23.73
CA GLU A 186 4.12 -23.05 24.04
C GLU A 186 4.67 -24.34 23.42
N LEU A 187 5.29 -24.24 22.22
CA LEU A 187 6.05 -25.35 21.64
C LEU A 187 7.30 -25.73 22.45
N GLY A 188 7.76 -24.85 23.32
CA GLY A 188 8.93 -25.07 24.19
C GLY A 188 10.16 -24.27 23.81
N HIS A 189 10.10 -23.44 22.76
CA HIS A 189 11.23 -22.59 22.39
C HIS A 189 11.54 -21.57 23.48
N ARG A 190 12.84 -21.37 23.75
CA ARG A 190 13.35 -20.35 24.68
C ARG A 190 14.49 -19.52 24.08
N ARG A 191 15.23 -20.07 23.12
CA ARG A 191 16.24 -19.35 22.33
C ARG A 191 15.57 -18.84 21.07
N LEU A 192 15.02 -17.63 21.14
CA LEU A 192 14.32 -16.99 20.04
C LEU A 192 15.21 -15.96 19.35
N ALA A 193 14.98 -15.77 18.07
CA ALA A 193 15.46 -14.60 17.33
C ALA A 193 14.30 -13.90 16.63
N VAL A 194 14.37 -12.57 16.55
CA VAL A 194 13.43 -11.75 15.78
C VAL A 194 14.15 -11.14 14.60
N VAL A 195 13.64 -11.37 13.38
CA VAL A 195 14.04 -10.63 12.18
C VAL A 195 12.99 -9.58 11.90
N SER A 196 13.32 -8.35 12.28
CA SER A 196 12.44 -7.19 12.28
C SER A 196 12.65 -6.32 11.06
N MET A 197 11.67 -5.47 10.80
CA MET A 197 11.77 -4.37 9.84
C MET A 197 12.73 -3.29 10.38
N ASP A 198 13.50 -2.68 9.48
CA ASP A 198 14.35 -1.51 9.80
C ASP A 198 13.46 -0.34 10.24
N PRO A 199 13.58 0.13 11.48
CA PRO A 199 12.81 1.25 12.02
C PRO A 199 13.28 2.62 11.50
N GLY A 200 14.30 2.66 10.66
CA GLY A 200 14.89 3.89 10.12
C GLY A 200 15.91 4.56 11.04
N PRO A 201 16.54 5.64 10.57
CA PRO A 201 17.69 6.27 11.22
C PRO A 201 17.37 6.94 12.57
N ASP A 202 16.10 7.32 12.78
CA ASP A 202 15.67 8.07 13.98
C ASP A 202 15.28 7.15 15.17
N ARG A 203 15.46 5.84 15.04
CA ARG A 203 15.04 4.85 16.07
C ARG A 203 15.58 5.18 17.47
N ALA A 204 16.83 5.59 17.58
CA ALA A 204 17.46 5.88 18.87
C ALA A 204 16.75 7.01 19.64
N VAL A 205 16.10 7.93 18.93
CA VAL A 205 15.40 9.09 19.52
C VAL A 205 13.89 8.82 19.62
N ARG A 206 13.30 8.17 18.62
CA ARG A 206 11.84 8.06 18.44
C ARG A 206 11.28 6.67 18.81
N GLY A 207 12.13 5.66 18.99
CA GLY A 207 11.71 4.28 19.20
C GLY A 207 11.06 3.65 17.96
N TYR A 208 10.31 2.58 18.17
CA TYR A 208 9.51 1.94 17.14
C TYR A 208 8.21 2.73 16.90
N ARG A 209 7.71 2.72 15.66
CA ARG A 209 6.51 3.44 15.24
C ARG A 209 5.54 2.53 14.49
N GLY A 210 4.29 2.94 14.40
CA GLY A 210 3.25 2.29 13.62
C GLY A 210 3.11 0.78 13.89
N PRO A 211 2.97 -0.05 12.84
CA PRO A 211 2.85 -1.50 12.97
C PRO A 211 4.02 -2.14 13.72
N LEU A 212 5.24 -1.65 13.47
CA LEU A 212 6.43 -2.20 14.13
C LEU A 212 6.37 -2.01 15.64
N ALA A 213 5.96 -0.84 16.13
CA ALA A 213 5.80 -0.60 17.55
C ALA A 213 4.76 -1.54 18.17
N ARG A 214 3.64 -1.74 17.49
CA ARG A 214 2.56 -2.64 17.93
C ARG A 214 3.02 -4.10 17.95
N ARG A 215 3.71 -4.58 16.90
CA ARG A 215 4.28 -5.95 16.86
C ARG A 215 5.31 -6.17 17.96
N MET A 216 6.24 -5.25 18.14
CA MET A 216 7.26 -5.35 19.20
C MET A 216 6.64 -5.32 20.60
N ALA A 217 5.58 -4.55 20.83
CA ALA A 217 4.85 -4.57 22.10
C ALA A 217 4.18 -5.93 22.36
N GLY A 218 3.53 -6.54 21.35
CA GLY A 218 2.94 -7.87 21.47
C GLY A 218 3.98 -8.97 21.75
N ILE A 219 5.14 -8.91 21.08
CA ILE A 219 6.28 -9.82 21.36
C ILE A 219 6.75 -9.64 22.79
N THR A 220 6.97 -8.40 23.22
CA THR A 220 7.45 -8.10 24.59
C THR A 220 6.50 -8.63 25.66
N GLU A 221 5.19 -8.46 25.46
CA GLU A 221 4.17 -8.98 26.37
C GLU A 221 4.21 -10.51 26.44
N ALA A 222 4.25 -11.20 25.30
CA ALA A 222 4.32 -12.67 25.28
C ALA A 222 5.61 -13.22 25.91
N LEU A 223 6.75 -12.55 25.70
CA LEU A 223 8.01 -12.90 26.35
C LEU A 223 7.91 -12.75 27.88
N ALA A 224 7.34 -11.63 28.35
CA ALA A 224 7.17 -11.36 29.78
C ALA A 224 6.27 -12.40 30.46
N GLU A 225 5.20 -12.85 29.80
CA GLU A 225 4.34 -13.96 30.29
C GLU A 225 5.12 -15.26 30.48
N ALA A 226 6.20 -15.48 29.74
CA ALA A 226 7.07 -16.66 29.85
C ALA A 226 8.32 -16.42 30.71
N GLY A 227 8.42 -15.28 31.41
CA GLY A 227 9.57 -14.90 32.21
C GLY A 227 10.82 -14.52 31.45
N LEU A 228 10.65 -14.09 30.16
CA LEU A 228 11.70 -13.63 29.27
C LEU A 228 11.54 -12.14 28.97
N SER A 229 12.58 -11.55 28.40
CA SER A 229 12.60 -10.15 27.95
C SER A 229 13.24 -10.04 26.57
N LEU A 230 13.18 -8.85 25.96
CA LEU A 230 13.90 -8.58 24.70
C LEU A 230 15.41 -8.73 24.82
N ALA A 231 16.00 -8.62 26.03
CA ALA A 231 17.42 -8.84 26.25
C ALA A 231 17.82 -10.34 26.17
N ASP A 232 16.86 -11.25 26.31
CA ASP A 232 17.07 -12.69 26.27
C ASP A 232 16.98 -13.27 24.87
N ILE A 233 16.62 -12.47 23.89
CA ILE A 233 16.45 -12.87 22.49
C ILE A 233 17.43 -12.14 21.57
N ARG A 234 17.68 -12.71 20.41
CA ARG A 234 18.46 -12.05 19.37
C ARG A 234 17.55 -11.21 18.47
N LEU A 235 17.98 -10.01 18.11
CA LEU A 235 17.22 -9.11 17.25
C LEU A 235 18.08 -8.67 16.07
N ALA A 236 17.55 -8.79 14.87
CA ALA A 236 18.11 -8.20 13.66
C ALA A 236 17.07 -7.28 13.00
N GLU A 237 17.45 -6.04 12.72
CA GLU A 237 16.62 -5.01 12.10
C GLU A 237 17.14 -4.76 10.70
N VAL A 238 16.32 -5.06 9.67
CA VAL A 238 16.76 -5.05 8.27
C VAL A 238 15.66 -4.55 7.33
N PRO A 239 16.01 -4.04 6.14
CA PRO A 239 15.03 -3.75 5.11
C PRO A 239 14.18 -4.99 4.78
N VAL A 240 12.89 -4.79 4.46
CA VAL A 240 11.95 -5.88 4.20
C VAL A 240 12.19 -6.44 2.80
N THR A 241 13.25 -7.25 2.66
CA THR A 241 13.56 -8.00 1.45
C THR A 241 13.94 -9.45 1.80
N ARG A 242 13.74 -10.37 0.86
CA ARG A 242 14.15 -11.77 1.01
C ARG A 242 15.68 -11.90 1.22
N THR A 243 16.45 -11.08 0.50
CA THR A 243 17.91 -11.03 0.61
C THR A 243 18.37 -10.56 1.99
N ASP A 244 17.70 -9.55 2.57
CA ASP A 244 18.09 -9.03 3.87
C ASP A 244 17.65 -10.00 4.99
N GLY A 245 16.47 -10.65 4.87
CA GLY A 245 16.08 -11.75 5.73
C GLY A 245 17.07 -12.91 5.75
N TYR A 246 17.58 -13.29 4.57
CA TYR A 246 18.63 -14.29 4.41
C TYR A 246 19.93 -13.88 5.14
N ARG A 247 20.42 -12.66 4.91
CA ARG A 247 21.66 -12.15 5.54
C ARG A 247 21.53 -12.06 7.06
N ALA A 248 20.41 -11.54 7.54
CA ALA A 248 20.10 -11.43 8.96
C ALA A 248 20.12 -12.81 9.64
N THR A 249 19.46 -13.78 9.04
CA THR A 249 19.40 -15.15 9.57
C THR A 249 20.77 -15.80 9.62
N ARG A 250 21.59 -15.70 8.58
CA ARG A 250 22.96 -16.20 8.64
C ARG A 250 23.76 -15.61 9.81
N ALA A 251 23.63 -14.31 10.04
CA ALA A 251 24.28 -13.65 11.18
C ALA A 251 23.74 -14.15 12.52
N LEU A 252 22.43 -14.30 12.65
CA LEU A 252 21.79 -14.80 13.87
C LEU A 252 22.15 -16.25 14.21
N MET A 253 22.45 -17.07 13.20
CA MET A 253 22.87 -18.46 13.39
C MET A 253 24.34 -18.61 13.83
N THR A 254 25.14 -17.53 13.78
CA THR A 254 26.53 -17.57 14.25
C THR A 254 26.61 -17.49 15.77
N GLY A 255 27.61 -18.15 16.36
CA GLY A 255 27.90 -18.12 17.79
C GLY A 255 27.47 -19.38 18.55
N PRO A 256 27.74 -19.43 19.86
CA PRO A 256 27.74 -20.68 20.64
C PRO A 256 26.33 -21.21 20.97
N GLN A 257 25.29 -20.39 20.87
CA GLN A 257 23.91 -20.79 21.18
C GLN A 257 22.98 -20.20 20.12
N PRO A 258 22.87 -20.81 18.93
CA PRO A 258 21.97 -20.35 17.90
C PRO A 258 20.50 -20.42 18.35
N PRO A 259 19.61 -19.59 17.81
CA PRO A 259 18.19 -19.66 18.09
C PRO A 259 17.62 -20.99 17.60
N THR A 260 16.61 -21.49 18.31
CA THR A 260 15.79 -22.64 17.90
C THR A 260 14.50 -22.22 17.20
N ALA A 261 14.15 -20.92 17.26
CA ALA A 261 13.05 -20.37 16.48
C ALA A 261 13.37 -18.95 16.02
N ILE A 262 12.95 -18.64 14.80
CA ILE A 262 13.05 -17.32 14.17
C ILE A 262 11.64 -16.78 13.93
N LEU A 263 11.34 -15.66 14.55
CA LEU A 263 10.13 -14.88 14.34
C LEU A 263 10.44 -13.75 13.35
N ALA A 264 10.04 -13.89 12.11
CA ALA A 264 10.17 -12.85 11.11
C ALA A 264 8.91 -11.97 11.07
N LEU A 265 9.08 -10.65 11.11
CA LEU A 265 7.96 -9.71 11.13
C LEU A 265 7.39 -9.40 9.73
N SER A 266 7.69 -10.24 8.76
CA SER A 266 7.08 -10.27 7.42
C SER A 266 7.37 -11.63 6.79
N ASP A 267 6.45 -12.14 5.96
CA ASP A 267 6.65 -13.38 5.22
C ASP A 267 7.85 -13.30 4.26
N VAL A 268 8.10 -12.12 3.67
CA VAL A 268 9.26 -11.90 2.79
C VAL A 268 10.59 -12.11 3.53
N LEU A 269 10.67 -11.65 4.79
CA LEU A 269 11.83 -11.89 5.65
C LEU A 269 11.92 -13.37 6.03
N ALA A 270 10.79 -14.02 6.32
CA ALA A 270 10.74 -15.44 6.66
C ALA A 270 11.21 -16.33 5.50
N TYR A 271 10.87 -16.01 4.24
CA TYR A 271 11.37 -16.75 3.08
C TYR A 271 12.90 -16.68 3.00
N GLY A 272 13.47 -15.49 3.22
CA GLY A 272 14.92 -15.34 3.29
C GLY A 272 15.55 -16.11 4.45
N ALA A 273 14.86 -16.17 5.60
CA ALA A 273 15.31 -16.96 6.74
C ALA A 273 15.36 -18.45 6.43
N VAL A 274 14.35 -19.00 5.78
CA VAL A 274 14.33 -20.41 5.37
C VAL A 274 15.43 -20.70 4.36
N ASP A 275 15.63 -19.83 3.34
CA ASP A 275 16.74 -20.00 2.37
C ASP A 275 18.09 -20.06 3.06
N ALA A 276 18.33 -19.19 4.05
CA ALA A 276 19.58 -19.16 4.79
C ALA A 276 19.82 -20.44 5.61
N LEU A 277 18.78 -20.93 6.29
CA LEU A 277 18.85 -22.16 7.07
C LEU A 277 19.11 -23.37 6.17
N GLN A 278 18.41 -23.48 5.04
CA GLN A 278 18.62 -24.55 4.07
C GLN A 278 20.05 -24.56 3.51
N GLU A 279 20.62 -23.39 3.19
CA GLU A 279 22.01 -23.28 2.72
C GLU A 279 23.02 -23.65 3.81
N LEU A 280 22.69 -23.38 5.09
CA LEU A 280 23.52 -23.79 6.23
C LEU A 280 23.36 -25.27 6.58
N GLY A 281 22.48 -26.02 5.89
CA GLY A 281 22.20 -27.42 6.18
C GLY A 281 21.36 -27.61 7.45
N VAL A 282 20.68 -26.58 7.92
CA VAL A 282 19.83 -26.60 9.11
C VAL A 282 18.40 -26.96 8.73
N ASP A 283 17.85 -27.98 9.36
CA ASP A 283 16.49 -28.47 9.05
C ASP A 283 15.40 -27.54 9.61
N VAL A 284 14.45 -27.20 8.73
CA VAL A 284 13.24 -26.43 9.09
C VAL A 284 12.02 -27.33 8.86
N PRO A 285 11.28 -27.68 9.91
CA PRO A 285 11.34 -27.14 11.29
C PRO A 285 12.15 -27.96 12.29
N GLY A 286 12.82 -29.06 11.88
CA GLY A 286 13.41 -30.06 12.80
C GLY A 286 14.43 -29.49 13.78
N GLU A 287 15.27 -28.55 13.36
CA GLU A 287 16.28 -27.90 14.18
C GLU A 287 15.88 -26.45 14.52
N VAL A 288 15.30 -25.74 13.55
CA VAL A 288 14.90 -24.33 13.71
C VAL A 288 13.50 -24.12 13.16
N SER A 289 12.59 -23.66 14.01
CA SER A 289 11.27 -23.19 13.60
C SER A 289 11.34 -21.79 12.98
N VAL A 290 10.52 -21.52 11.94
CA VAL A 290 10.42 -20.20 11.31
C VAL A 290 8.96 -19.79 11.23
N THR A 291 8.66 -18.55 11.65
CA THR A 291 7.33 -17.94 11.47
C THR A 291 7.43 -16.64 10.69
N GLY A 292 6.34 -16.28 10.03
CA GLY A 292 6.18 -15.03 9.29
C GLY A 292 5.06 -14.15 9.82
N PHE A 293 4.78 -13.09 9.07
CA PHE A 293 3.64 -12.19 9.26
C PHE A 293 3.21 -11.71 7.87
N ASP A 294 1.94 -11.80 7.53
CA ASP A 294 1.20 -11.32 6.35
C ASP A 294 0.26 -12.38 5.76
N ASP A 295 0.64 -13.66 5.76
CA ASP A 295 0.03 -14.78 5.05
C ASP A 295 -0.10 -14.48 3.54
N LEU A 296 1.04 -14.16 2.93
CA LEU A 296 1.14 -14.03 1.48
C LEU A 296 0.80 -15.35 0.79
N ALA A 297 0.36 -15.29 -0.47
CA ALA A 297 -0.05 -16.50 -1.20
C ALA A 297 1.06 -17.55 -1.26
N GLU A 298 2.31 -17.10 -1.37
CA GLU A 298 3.51 -17.92 -1.40
C GLU A 298 3.67 -18.79 -0.15
N SER A 299 3.24 -18.32 1.01
CA SER A 299 3.36 -19.03 2.30
C SER A 299 2.66 -20.40 2.30
N ALA A 300 1.64 -20.56 1.47
CA ALA A 300 0.89 -21.81 1.38
C ALA A 300 1.58 -22.90 0.53
N TRP A 301 2.50 -22.52 -0.37
CA TRP A 301 3.18 -23.45 -1.28
C TRP A 301 4.71 -23.37 -1.23
N PHE A 302 5.27 -22.47 -0.42
CA PHE A 302 6.68 -22.45 -0.04
C PHE A 302 7.08 -23.78 0.65
N ARG A 303 8.35 -24.13 0.72
CA ARG A 303 8.81 -25.39 1.34
C ARG A 303 9.90 -25.11 2.39
N PRO A 304 9.58 -25.47 3.68
CA PRO A 304 8.29 -25.90 4.23
C PRO A 304 7.20 -24.81 4.11
N ARG A 305 5.90 -25.20 4.14
CA ARG A 305 4.79 -24.23 4.14
C ARG A 305 4.90 -23.36 5.38
N LEU A 306 4.85 -22.04 5.22
CA LEU A 306 5.16 -21.09 6.27
C LEU A 306 4.01 -20.93 7.28
N THR A 307 4.30 -21.17 8.56
CA THR A 307 3.47 -20.73 9.69
C THR A 307 3.58 -19.21 9.78
N THR A 308 2.46 -18.50 9.80
CA THR A 308 2.45 -17.03 9.70
C THR A 308 1.20 -16.43 10.31
N VAL A 309 1.23 -15.15 10.61
CA VAL A 309 0.06 -14.38 11.03
C VAL A 309 -0.64 -13.82 9.77
N ARG A 310 -1.88 -14.25 9.58
CA ARG A 310 -2.72 -13.71 8.49
C ARG A 310 -3.24 -12.35 8.85
N GLN A 311 -3.01 -11.37 7.98
CA GLN A 311 -3.71 -10.09 7.98
C GLN A 311 -4.59 -9.95 6.73
N PRO A 312 -5.77 -9.33 6.83
CA PRO A 312 -6.71 -9.21 5.72
C PRO A 312 -6.31 -8.06 4.76
N ILE A 313 -5.17 -8.22 4.06
CA ILE A 313 -4.50 -7.15 3.26
C ILE A 313 -5.44 -6.56 2.20
N VAL A 314 -6.15 -7.41 1.44
CA VAL A 314 -7.09 -6.96 0.39
C VAL A 314 -8.26 -6.19 1.01
N THR A 315 -8.82 -6.69 2.12
CA THR A 315 -9.89 -5.99 2.87
C THR A 315 -9.40 -4.64 3.39
N LYS A 316 -8.16 -4.57 3.91
CA LYS A 316 -7.54 -3.31 4.34
C LYS A 316 -7.52 -2.28 3.20
N GLY A 317 -7.09 -2.69 2.01
CA GLY A 317 -7.08 -1.82 0.83
C GLY A 317 -8.49 -1.36 0.42
N ARG A 318 -9.47 -2.25 0.44
CA ARG A 318 -10.88 -1.90 0.16
C ARG A 318 -11.40 -0.87 1.16
N THR A 319 -11.31 -1.19 2.45
CA THR A 319 -11.78 -0.30 3.52
C THR A 319 -11.13 1.08 3.45
N ALA A 320 -9.83 1.13 3.13
CA ALA A 320 -9.13 2.41 2.97
C ALA A 320 -9.68 3.24 1.81
N ALA A 321 -9.96 2.60 0.67
CA ALA A 321 -10.54 3.29 -0.48
C ALA A 321 -11.99 3.74 -0.21
N ASP A 322 -12.81 2.90 0.43
CA ASP A 322 -14.17 3.25 0.82
C ASP A 322 -14.17 4.47 1.77
N PHE A 323 -13.32 4.48 2.79
CA PHE A 323 -13.19 5.61 3.72
C PHE A 323 -12.73 6.89 3.02
N LEU A 324 -11.78 6.78 2.10
CA LEU A 324 -11.31 7.93 1.34
C LEU A 324 -12.41 8.51 0.45
N ILE A 325 -13.19 7.66 -0.23
CA ILE A 325 -14.29 8.11 -1.10
C ILE A 325 -15.38 8.77 -0.26
N SER A 326 -15.73 8.21 0.90
CA SER A 326 -16.66 8.85 1.83
C SER A 326 -16.16 10.22 2.29
N ALA A 327 -14.87 10.36 2.61
CA ALA A 327 -14.28 11.64 2.96
C ALA A 327 -14.30 12.65 1.80
N ILE A 328 -14.02 12.22 0.56
CA ILE A 328 -14.12 13.07 -0.65
C ILE A 328 -15.57 13.55 -0.87
N ARG A 329 -16.56 12.72 -0.57
CA ARG A 329 -17.99 13.06 -0.71
C ARG A 329 -18.52 13.92 0.44
N GLY A 330 -17.73 14.14 1.49
CA GLY A 330 -18.16 14.86 2.69
C GLY A 330 -19.19 14.09 3.52
N GLU A 331 -19.20 12.75 3.40
CA GLU A 331 -20.03 11.85 4.19
C GLU A 331 -19.43 11.68 5.60
N ASP A 332 -20.18 11.02 6.51
CA ASP A 332 -19.71 10.78 7.87
C ASP A 332 -18.37 10.07 7.88
N GLN A 333 -17.40 10.62 8.61
CA GLN A 333 -16.04 10.08 8.65
C GLN A 333 -15.98 8.91 9.63
N HIS A 334 -15.32 7.83 9.18
CA HIS A 334 -14.98 6.69 10.02
C HIS A 334 -13.66 6.99 10.74
N PRO A 335 -13.64 7.20 12.08
CA PRO A 335 -12.43 7.70 12.75
C PRO A 335 -11.29 6.69 12.75
N HIS A 336 -11.59 5.40 12.92
CA HIS A 336 -10.59 4.33 12.95
C HIS A 336 -11.24 2.96 12.83
N GLN A 337 -10.60 2.07 12.05
CA GLN A 337 -10.95 0.66 11.99
C GLN A 337 -9.70 -0.22 12.17
N SER A 338 -9.75 -1.13 13.15
CA SER A 338 -8.76 -2.19 13.31
C SER A 338 -9.34 -3.52 12.79
N LEU A 339 -8.66 -4.16 11.87
CA LEU A 339 -9.03 -5.46 11.32
C LEU A 339 -8.32 -6.57 12.11
N GLY A 340 -9.02 -7.67 12.39
CA GLY A 340 -8.45 -8.80 13.12
C GLY A 340 -7.36 -9.53 12.34
N THR A 341 -6.45 -10.16 13.07
CA THR A 341 -5.43 -11.07 12.56
C THR A 341 -5.68 -12.49 13.05
N SER A 342 -5.01 -13.48 12.50
CA SER A 342 -5.10 -14.88 12.97
C SER A 342 -3.81 -15.64 12.66
N LEU A 343 -3.37 -16.48 13.58
CA LEU A 343 -2.26 -17.39 13.35
C LEU A 343 -2.66 -18.55 12.42
N ILE A 344 -1.87 -18.77 11.38
CA ILE A 344 -2.02 -19.88 10.43
C ILE A 344 -0.84 -20.84 10.63
N VAL A 345 -1.07 -21.91 11.34
CA VAL A 345 -0.06 -22.95 11.59
C VAL A 345 0.09 -23.83 10.34
N ARG A 346 1.35 -24.04 9.92
CA ARG A 346 1.74 -24.90 8.80
C ARG A 346 2.97 -25.73 9.17
N ASP A 347 3.86 -26.00 8.20
CA ASP A 347 4.92 -27.00 8.32
C ASP A 347 6.26 -26.42 8.83
N SER A 348 6.40 -25.10 8.95
CA SER A 348 7.69 -24.46 9.29
C SER A 348 7.97 -24.34 10.78
N THR A 349 7.15 -24.97 11.62
CA THR A 349 7.31 -24.93 13.09
C THR A 349 7.11 -26.31 13.71
N ALA A 350 7.95 -26.65 14.71
CA ALA A 350 7.88 -27.86 15.50
C ALA A 350 8.36 -27.57 16.94
N LYS A 351 8.29 -28.56 17.83
CA LYS A 351 8.96 -28.47 19.14
C LYS A 351 10.48 -28.42 18.95
N PRO A 352 11.22 -27.67 19.78
CA PRO A 352 12.68 -27.71 19.72
C PRO A 352 13.22 -29.11 20.00
N ALA A 353 14.31 -29.47 19.27
CA ALA A 353 15.02 -30.74 19.44
C ALA A 353 15.70 -30.82 20.81
#